data_12154f57bd28f4d592727e60ca2608d9
#
_entry.id   12154f57bd28f4d592727e60ca2608d9
#
_cell.length_a   1.000
_cell.length_b   1.000
_cell.length_c   1.000
_cell.angle_alpha   90.00
_cell.angle_beta   90.00
_cell.angle_gamma   90.00
#
_symmetry.space_group_name_H-M   'P 1'
#
loop_
_entity.id
_entity.type
_entity.pdbx_description
1 polymer ?
#
loop_
_entity_poly.entity_id
_entity_poly.type
_entity_poly.pdbx_seq_one_letter_code
_entity_poly.pdbx_strand_id
1 'polypeptide(L)'
;MNIQYNWNKETGMCIASIILPNGDVLQGYATCHPDDEDMCNEKTGEIIAGYRLYIKTQQYNKNYNLRPQLKALRHLQSLYKRDPNYNEQSYENRTLRRQIKLLEAESHYTKVFIDQARKDLKEYINLKDSFYKKIRAKRGQDKLNQESENS
;
A
#
# COMPACT_ATOMS: atom_id res chain seq x y z
N MET A 1 -8.13 -7.27 10.65
CA MET A 1 -8.21 -7.94 9.34
C MET A 1 -7.04 -8.88 9.18
N ASN A 2 -7.29 -10.12 8.81
CA ASN A 2 -6.23 -11.09 8.61
C ASN A 2 -5.74 -11.05 7.16
N ILE A 3 -4.47 -10.73 7.01
CA ILE A 3 -3.80 -10.82 5.70
C ILE A 3 -3.41 -12.28 5.49
N GLN A 4 -3.78 -12.82 4.34
CA GLN A 4 -3.34 -14.13 3.90
C GLN A 4 -2.22 -13.98 2.87
N TYR A 5 -1.15 -14.75 3.04
CA TYR A 5 -0.02 -14.77 2.12
C TYR A 5 0.03 -16.11 1.40
N ASN A 6 0.26 -16.05 0.11
CA ASN A 6 0.39 -17.22 -0.74
C ASN A 6 1.69 -17.13 -1.52
N TRP A 7 2.62 -18.01 -1.20
CA TRP A 7 3.92 -18.09 -1.84
C TRP A 7 3.97 -19.26 -2.81
N ASN A 8 4.32 -18.98 -4.06
CA ASN A 8 4.57 -20.01 -5.06
C ASN A 8 6.07 -20.12 -5.32
N LYS A 9 6.67 -21.17 -4.82
CA LYS A 9 8.12 -21.42 -4.95
C LYS A 9 8.56 -21.60 -6.39
N GLU A 10 7.71 -22.18 -7.25
CA GLU A 10 8.04 -22.46 -8.65
C GLU A 10 8.09 -21.18 -9.48
N THR A 11 7.15 -20.27 -9.26
CA THR A 11 7.04 -19.00 -10.00
C THR A 11 7.74 -17.84 -9.32
N GLY A 12 8.09 -17.98 -8.03
CA GLY A 12 8.62 -16.89 -7.23
C GLY A 12 7.59 -15.79 -6.92
N MET A 13 6.31 -16.06 -7.11
CA MET A 13 5.24 -15.11 -6.85
C MET A 13 4.71 -15.21 -5.43
N CYS A 14 4.57 -14.07 -4.77
CA CYS A 14 3.88 -13.95 -3.49
C CYS A 14 2.64 -13.07 -3.66
N ILE A 15 1.52 -13.53 -3.13
CA ILE A 15 0.25 -12.79 -3.13
C ILE A 15 -0.17 -12.55 -1.69
N ALA A 16 -0.34 -11.29 -1.33
CA ALA A 16 -0.97 -10.89 -0.07
C ALA A 16 -2.42 -10.53 -0.36
N SER A 17 -3.37 -11.07 0.39
CA SER A 17 -4.80 -10.84 0.16
C SER A 17 -5.54 -10.53 1.45
N ILE A 18 -6.56 -9.70 1.35
CA ILE A 18 -7.57 -9.49 2.38
C ILE A 18 -8.96 -9.58 1.76
N ILE A 19 -9.91 -10.04 2.56
CA ILE A 19 -11.34 -10.03 2.21
C ILE A 19 -11.98 -8.87 2.96
N LEU A 20 -12.61 -7.97 2.20
CA LEU A 20 -13.34 -6.85 2.76
C LEU A 20 -14.71 -7.28 3.30
N PRO A 21 -15.35 -6.49 4.19
CA PRO A 21 -16.67 -6.84 4.74
C PRO A 21 -17.76 -7.06 3.69
N ASN A 22 -17.67 -6.40 2.53
CA ASN A 22 -18.58 -6.58 1.41
C ASN A 22 -18.30 -7.82 0.53
N GLY A 23 -17.27 -8.59 0.87
CA GLY A 23 -16.85 -9.77 0.11
C GLY A 23 -15.81 -9.51 -0.99
N ASP A 24 -15.49 -8.25 -1.29
CA ASP A 24 -14.43 -7.92 -2.24
C ASP A 24 -13.07 -8.37 -1.72
N VAL A 25 -12.19 -8.77 -2.64
CA VAL A 25 -10.84 -9.19 -2.32
C VAL A 25 -9.85 -8.17 -2.87
N LEU A 26 -8.97 -7.66 -2.00
CA LEU A 26 -7.85 -6.84 -2.41
C LEU A 26 -6.56 -7.67 -2.33
N GLN A 27 -5.69 -7.49 -3.32
CA GLN A 27 -4.45 -8.27 -3.42
C GLN A 27 -3.27 -7.36 -3.76
N GLY A 28 -2.14 -7.66 -3.12
CA GLY A 28 -0.83 -7.13 -3.48
C GLY A 28 0.06 -8.26 -3.97
N TYR A 29 0.88 -8.00 -4.97
CA TYR A 29 1.72 -9.00 -5.61
C TYR A 29 3.19 -8.64 -5.50
N ALA A 30 4.03 -9.66 -5.35
CA ALA A 30 5.47 -9.54 -5.50
C ALA A 30 5.97 -10.72 -6.34
N THR A 31 6.88 -10.46 -7.26
CA THR A 31 7.49 -11.49 -8.08
C THR A 31 9.01 -11.38 -8.00
N CYS A 32 9.69 -12.51 -7.92
CA CYS A 32 11.12 -12.58 -8.10
C CYS A 32 11.47 -12.64 -9.57
N HIS A 33 12.55 -11.94 -9.93
CA HIS A 33 13.10 -12.08 -11.28
C HIS A 33 13.69 -13.49 -11.46
N PRO A 34 13.51 -14.15 -12.65
CA PRO A 34 14.06 -15.48 -12.89
C PRO A 34 15.58 -15.57 -12.65
N ASP A 35 16.32 -14.51 -12.93
CA ASP A 35 17.78 -14.45 -12.71
C ASP A 35 18.16 -14.38 -11.23
N ASP A 36 17.19 -14.13 -10.35
CA ASP A 36 17.38 -14.00 -8.90
C ASP A 36 16.83 -15.21 -8.12
N GLU A 37 16.65 -16.35 -8.76
CA GLU A 37 16.08 -17.59 -8.15
C GLU A 37 16.75 -17.94 -6.82
N ASP A 38 18.07 -17.82 -6.73
CA ASP A 38 18.83 -18.13 -5.51
C ASP A 38 18.58 -17.13 -4.38
N MET A 39 18.05 -15.95 -4.70
CA MET A 39 17.83 -14.85 -3.76
C MET A 39 16.37 -14.58 -3.51
N CYS A 40 15.53 -15.32 -4.18
CA CYS A 40 14.09 -15.29 -4.04
C CYS A 40 13.71 -15.94 -2.72
N ASN A 41 13.28 -15.18 -1.75
CA ASN A 41 12.79 -15.76 -0.52
C ASN A 41 11.37 -15.30 -0.19
N GLU A 42 10.66 -16.20 0.47
CA GLU A 42 9.27 -16.02 0.87
C GLU A 42 9.08 -14.76 1.71
N LYS A 43 9.96 -14.51 2.68
CA LYS A 43 9.87 -13.37 3.57
C LYS A 43 9.96 -12.02 2.83
N THR A 44 10.88 -11.89 1.90
CA THR A 44 11.00 -10.69 1.07
C THR A 44 9.77 -10.50 0.18
N GLY A 45 9.27 -11.59 -0.41
CA GLY A 45 8.04 -11.58 -1.18
C GLY A 45 6.82 -11.14 -0.36
N GLU A 46 6.67 -11.65 0.84
CA GLU A 46 5.59 -11.28 1.76
C GLU A 46 5.66 -9.80 2.15
N ILE A 47 6.84 -9.26 2.43
CA ILE A 47 7.01 -7.85 2.78
C ILE A 47 6.60 -6.94 1.62
N ILE A 48 7.07 -7.21 0.41
CA ILE A 48 6.73 -6.41 -0.77
C ILE A 48 5.25 -6.52 -1.11
N ALA A 49 4.70 -7.73 -1.13
CA ALA A 49 3.28 -7.97 -1.39
C ALA A 49 2.41 -7.30 -0.33
N GLY A 50 2.82 -7.36 0.94
CA GLY A 50 2.15 -6.69 2.05
C GLY A 50 2.11 -5.17 1.91
N TYR A 51 3.21 -4.52 1.54
CA TYR A 51 3.24 -3.07 1.26
C TYR A 51 2.29 -2.70 0.11
N ARG A 52 2.30 -3.46 -0.96
CA ARG A 52 1.42 -3.22 -2.11
C ARG A 52 -0.04 -3.41 -1.75
N LEU A 53 -0.36 -4.41 -0.94
CA LEU A 53 -1.71 -4.61 -0.41
C LEU A 53 -2.12 -3.44 0.49
N TYR A 54 -1.25 -3.00 1.39
CA TYR A 54 -1.52 -1.85 2.27
C TYR A 54 -1.86 -0.60 1.46
N ILE A 55 -1.08 -0.29 0.43
CA ILE A 55 -1.33 0.86 -0.45
C ILE A 55 -2.70 0.74 -1.12
N LYS A 56 -3.04 -0.43 -1.67
CA LYS A 56 -4.36 -0.68 -2.27
C LYS A 56 -5.49 -0.54 -1.28
N THR A 57 -5.32 -1.01 -0.05
CA THR A 57 -6.32 -0.91 1.02
C THR A 57 -6.59 0.56 1.36
N GLN A 58 -5.54 1.36 1.48
CA GLN A 58 -5.67 2.80 1.75
C GLN A 58 -6.33 3.54 0.58
N GLN A 59 -5.98 3.22 -0.66
CA GLN A 59 -6.62 3.78 -1.85
C GLN A 59 -8.09 3.40 -1.94
N TYR A 60 -8.43 2.16 -1.62
CA TYR A 60 -9.82 1.69 -1.57
C TYR A 60 -10.61 2.47 -0.53
N ASN A 61 -10.10 2.61 0.69
CA ASN A 61 -10.75 3.38 1.74
C ASN A 61 -10.99 4.84 1.30
N LYS A 62 -9.99 5.47 0.69
CA LYS A 62 -10.10 6.84 0.20
C LYS A 62 -11.18 6.98 -0.88
N ASN A 63 -11.21 6.08 -1.86
CA ASN A 63 -12.05 6.18 -3.03
C ASN A 63 -13.50 5.73 -2.79
N TYR A 64 -13.69 4.67 -1.99
CA TYR A 64 -14.99 4.03 -1.80
C TYR A 64 -15.65 4.30 -0.46
N ASN A 65 -14.92 4.84 0.50
CA ASN A 65 -15.44 5.18 1.82
C ASN A 65 -15.43 6.69 2.06
N LEU A 66 -14.27 7.34 2.03
CA LEU A 66 -14.13 8.74 2.40
C LEU A 66 -14.71 9.70 1.36
N ARG A 67 -14.41 9.51 0.09
CA ARG A 67 -14.91 10.36 -1.00
C ARG A 67 -16.43 10.39 -1.10
N PRO A 68 -17.13 9.23 -1.13
CA PRO A 68 -18.59 9.25 -1.19
C PRO A 68 -19.24 9.94 0.02
N GLN A 69 -18.69 9.75 1.22
CA GLN A 69 -19.19 10.42 2.42
C GLN A 69 -18.99 11.94 2.34
N LEU A 70 -17.81 12.40 1.95
CA LEU A 70 -17.54 13.82 1.75
C LEU A 70 -18.46 14.43 0.71
N LYS A 71 -18.66 13.77 -0.40
CA LYS A 71 -19.57 14.23 -1.45
C LYS A 71 -21.00 14.36 -0.96
N ALA A 72 -21.49 13.38 -0.19
CA ALA A 72 -22.83 13.39 0.37
C ALA A 72 -22.98 14.54 1.39
N LEU A 73 -22.02 14.72 2.29
CA LEU A 73 -22.09 15.79 3.30
C LEU A 73 -21.98 17.19 2.69
N ARG A 74 -21.13 17.36 1.69
CA ARG A 74 -21.03 18.64 0.96
C ARG A 74 -22.29 18.97 0.20
N HIS A 75 -22.95 17.95 -0.37
CA HIS A 75 -24.26 18.12 -1.02
C HIS A 75 -25.31 18.54 -0.01
N LEU A 76 -25.38 17.88 1.13
CA LEU A 76 -26.30 18.23 2.22
C LEU A 76 -26.04 19.66 2.71
N GLN A 77 -24.78 20.06 2.88
CA GLN A 77 -24.41 21.43 3.25
C GLN A 77 -24.92 22.45 2.21
N SER A 78 -24.77 22.13 0.93
CA SER A 78 -25.27 22.98 -0.17
C SER A 78 -26.79 23.14 -0.11
N LEU A 79 -27.54 22.08 0.21
CA LEU A 79 -28.99 22.13 0.38
C LEU A 79 -29.40 23.01 1.56
N TYR A 80 -28.71 22.88 2.69
CA TYR A 80 -28.98 23.71 3.87
C TYR A 80 -28.74 25.20 3.61
N LYS A 81 -27.68 25.54 2.88
CA LYS A 81 -27.37 26.93 2.52
C LYS A 81 -28.40 27.59 1.61
N ARG A 82 -29.21 26.79 0.90
CA ARG A 82 -30.32 27.29 0.06
C ARG A 82 -31.60 27.57 0.86
N ASP A 83 -31.67 27.10 2.10
CA ASP A 83 -32.83 27.36 2.95
C ASP A 83 -32.88 28.86 3.29
N PRO A 84 -34.03 29.56 3.09
CA PRO A 84 -34.20 30.96 3.48
C PRO A 84 -33.95 31.23 4.95
N ASN A 85 -34.16 30.21 5.80
CA ASN A 85 -33.93 30.28 7.25
C ASN A 85 -32.54 29.75 7.64
N TYR A 86 -31.61 29.70 6.69
CA TYR A 86 -30.25 29.18 6.95
C TYR A 86 -29.59 29.97 8.10
N ASN A 87 -29.14 29.23 9.09
CA ASN A 87 -28.34 29.77 10.21
C ASN A 87 -27.05 28.97 10.32
N GLU A 88 -25.93 29.63 9.98
CA GLU A 88 -24.60 29.04 10.03
C GLU A 88 -24.21 28.57 11.43
N GLN A 89 -24.75 29.20 12.47
CA GLN A 89 -24.47 28.89 13.87
C GLN A 89 -25.41 27.87 14.49
N SER A 90 -26.38 27.33 13.72
CA SER A 90 -27.23 26.24 14.21
C SER A 90 -26.41 25.02 14.56
N TYR A 91 -26.92 24.22 15.51
CA TYR A 91 -26.28 22.97 15.92
C TYR A 91 -26.02 22.03 14.73
N GLU A 92 -27.03 21.86 13.87
CA GLU A 92 -26.95 21.00 12.68
C GLU A 92 -25.86 21.45 11.72
N ASN A 93 -25.77 22.74 11.43
CA ASN A 93 -24.78 23.28 10.51
C ASN A 93 -23.36 23.24 11.10
N ARG A 94 -23.21 23.50 12.40
CA ARG A 94 -21.91 23.38 13.08
C ARG A 94 -21.43 21.92 13.10
N THR A 95 -22.35 20.99 13.36
CA THR A 95 -22.04 19.54 13.37
C THR A 95 -21.62 19.08 11.98
N LEU A 96 -22.35 19.50 10.96
CA LEU A 96 -22.06 19.15 9.57
C LEU A 96 -20.68 19.65 9.14
N ARG A 97 -20.35 20.91 9.43
CA ARG A 97 -19.02 21.47 9.15
C ARG A 97 -17.91 20.69 9.85
N ARG A 98 -18.13 20.30 11.10
CA ARG A 98 -17.16 19.48 11.87
C ARG A 98 -16.93 18.13 11.23
N GLN A 99 -18.01 17.44 10.82
CA GLN A 99 -17.92 16.14 10.15
C GLN A 99 -17.16 16.24 8.83
N ILE A 100 -17.43 17.27 8.02
CA ILE A 100 -16.71 17.51 6.76
C ILE A 100 -15.22 17.73 7.03
N LYS A 101 -14.85 18.55 7.99
CA LYS A 101 -13.45 18.81 8.36
C LYS A 101 -12.73 17.55 8.82
N LEU A 102 -13.40 16.70 9.60
CA LEU A 102 -12.82 15.43 10.06
C LEU A 102 -12.56 14.48 8.90
N LEU A 103 -13.49 14.34 7.97
CA LEU A 103 -13.31 13.50 6.78
C LEU A 103 -12.25 14.05 5.81
N GLU A 104 -12.17 15.37 5.66
CA GLU A 104 -11.10 16.01 4.88
C GLU A 104 -9.72 15.73 5.49
N ALA A 105 -9.60 15.83 6.81
CA ALA A 105 -8.37 15.51 7.53
C ALA A 105 -8.00 14.04 7.37
N GLU A 106 -8.97 13.12 7.53
CA GLU A 106 -8.76 11.69 7.34
C GLU A 106 -8.31 11.35 5.90
N SER A 107 -8.93 12.00 4.91
CA SER A 107 -8.54 11.86 3.51
C SER A 107 -7.10 12.35 3.26
N HIS A 108 -6.72 13.46 3.87
CA HIS A 108 -5.36 13.99 3.79
C HIS A 108 -4.34 13.03 4.41
N TYR A 109 -4.60 12.54 5.62
CA TYR A 109 -3.72 11.58 6.30
C TYR A 109 -3.61 10.27 5.51
N THR A 110 -4.70 9.79 4.93
CA THR A 110 -4.66 8.60 4.06
C THR A 110 -3.71 8.81 2.88
N LYS A 111 -3.74 9.97 2.25
CA LYS A 111 -2.80 10.31 1.17
C LYS A 111 -1.35 10.32 1.67
N VAL A 112 -1.10 10.92 2.81
CA VAL A 112 0.24 10.97 3.43
C VAL A 112 0.75 9.55 3.70
N PHE A 113 -0.09 8.66 4.24
CA PHE A 113 0.26 7.27 4.49
C PHE A 113 0.55 6.48 3.20
N ILE A 114 -0.22 6.71 2.14
CA ILE A 114 0.03 6.09 0.83
C ILE A 114 1.39 6.53 0.29
N ASP A 115 1.67 7.83 0.30
CA ASP A 115 2.93 8.37 -0.21
C ASP A 115 4.13 7.87 0.61
N GLN A 116 3.99 7.79 1.94
CA GLN A 116 5.03 7.25 2.81
C GLN A 116 5.26 5.75 2.57
N ALA A 117 4.18 4.98 2.42
CA ALA A 117 4.29 3.54 2.13
C ALA A 117 4.98 3.28 0.78
N ARG A 118 4.68 4.08 -0.24
CA ARG A 118 5.36 3.98 -1.54
C ARG A 118 6.84 4.28 -1.43
N LYS A 119 7.19 5.29 -0.66
CA LYS A 119 8.59 5.65 -0.39
C LYS A 119 9.32 4.54 0.35
N ASP A 120 8.73 4.02 1.41
CA ASP A 120 9.30 2.94 2.21
C ASP A 120 9.48 1.67 1.37
N LEU A 121 8.51 1.33 0.53
CA LEU A 121 8.60 0.19 -0.38
C LEU A 121 9.75 0.35 -1.38
N LYS A 122 9.88 1.54 -1.97
CA LYS A 122 10.96 1.84 -2.91
C LYS A 122 12.34 1.71 -2.23
N GLU A 123 12.49 2.24 -1.03
CA GLU A 123 13.72 2.14 -0.25
C GLU A 123 14.04 0.68 0.10
N TYR A 124 13.02 -0.09 0.51
CA TYR A 124 13.19 -1.51 0.81
C TYR A 124 13.65 -2.31 -0.41
N ILE A 125 13.03 -2.11 -1.57
CA ILE A 125 13.42 -2.78 -2.82
C ILE A 125 14.85 -2.41 -3.20
N ASN A 126 15.21 -1.13 -3.12
CA ASN A 126 16.56 -0.66 -3.45
C ASN A 126 17.62 -1.25 -2.52
N LEU A 127 17.33 -1.36 -1.22
CA LEU A 127 18.23 -2.00 -0.26
C LEU A 127 18.42 -3.48 -0.58
N LYS A 128 17.37 -4.20 -0.92
CA LYS A 128 17.46 -5.62 -1.31
C LYS A 128 18.24 -5.81 -2.60
N ASP A 129 17.97 -5.00 -3.60
CA ASP A 129 18.73 -5.05 -4.87
C ASP A 129 20.22 -4.79 -4.66
N SER A 130 20.55 -3.79 -3.86
CA SER A 130 21.94 -3.47 -3.53
C SER A 130 22.63 -4.63 -2.79
N PHE A 131 21.93 -5.24 -1.83
CA PHE A 131 22.42 -6.39 -1.09
C PHE A 131 22.66 -7.60 -2.01
N TYR A 132 21.72 -7.90 -2.89
CA TYR A 132 21.85 -9.00 -3.84
C TYR A 132 22.97 -8.78 -4.88
N LYS A 133 23.15 -7.56 -5.35
CA LYS A 133 24.28 -7.21 -6.22
C LYS A 133 25.61 -7.47 -5.56
N LYS A 134 25.77 -7.12 -4.29
CA LYS A 134 26.98 -7.38 -3.51
C LYS A 134 27.25 -8.89 -3.35
N ILE A 135 26.22 -9.67 -3.06
CA ILE A 135 26.34 -11.13 -2.93
C ILE A 135 26.75 -11.75 -4.28
N ARG A 136 26.14 -11.34 -5.38
CA ARG A 136 26.49 -11.83 -6.73
C ARG A 136 27.93 -11.49 -7.09
N ALA A 137 28.37 -10.29 -6.81
CA ALA A 137 29.74 -9.86 -7.04
C ALA A 137 30.74 -10.71 -6.24
N LYS A 138 30.45 -10.97 -4.96
CA LYS A 138 31.26 -11.82 -4.09
C LYS A 138 31.35 -13.26 -4.61
N ARG A 139 30.20 -13.86 -5.03
CA ARG A 139 30.16 -15.20 -5.61
C ARG A 139 30.98 -15.30 -6.90
N GLY A 140 30.91 -14.27 -7.75
CA GLY A 140 31.71 -14.20 -8.96
C GLY A 140 33.20 -14.15 -8.65
N GLN A 141 33.61 -13.37 -7.66
CA GLN A 141 35.00 -13.29 -7.21
C GLN A 141 35.50 -14.60 -6.62
N ASP A 142 34.70 -15.26 -5.80
CA ASP A 142 35.03 -16.57 -5.22
C ASP A 142 35.21 -17.65 -6.31
N LYS A 143 34.38 -17.66 -7.36
CA LYS A 143 34.55 -18.53 -8.52
C LYS A 143 35.87 -18.27 -9.25
N LEU A 144 36.21 -17.03 -9.52
CA LEU A 144 37.45 -16.64 -10.17
C LEU A 144 38.67 -17.11 -9.34
N ASN A 145 38.62 -16.93 -8.03
CA ASN A 145 39.68 -17.37 -7.13
C ASN A 145 39.83 -18.91 -7.14
N GLN A 146 38.74 -19.67 -7.16
CA GLN A 146 38.77 -21.14 -7.26
C GLN A 146 39.36 -21.62 -8.58
N GLU A 147 38.97 -21.01 -9.70
CA GLU A 147 39.53 -21.32 -11.02
C GLU A 147 41.01 -21.02 -11.09
N SER A 148 41.46 -19.93 -10.47
CA SER A 148 42.89 -19.56 -10.37
C SER A 148 43.69 -20.55 -9.53
N GLU A 149 43.14 -21.10 -8.45
CA GLU A 149 43.80 -22.09 -7.60
C GLU A 149 43.90 -23.47 -8.26
N ASN A 150 42.93 -23.81 -9.15
CA ASN A 150 42.87 -25.08 -9.85
C ASN A 150 43.65 -25.12 -11.18
N SER A 151 44.21 -23.99 -11.58
CA SER A 151 45.08 -23.90 -12.74
C SER A 151 46.54 -23.89 -12.31
#